data_8a9625b13b5fd0865611bd5650823c21
#
_entry.id   8a9625b13b5fd0865611bd5650823c21
#
_cell.length_a   1.000
_cell.length_b   1.000
_cell.length_c   1.000
_cell.angle_alpha   90.00
_cell.angle_beta   90.00
_cell.angle_gamma   90.00
#
_symmetry.space_group_name_H-M   'P 1'
#
loop_
_entity.id
_entity.type
_entity.pdbx_description
1 polymer ?
#
loop_
_entity_poly.entity_id
_entity_poly.type
_entity_poly.pdbx_seq_one_letter_code
_entity_poly.pdbx_strand_id
1 'polypeptide(L)'
;YDEVTQFLCRAIFAQPAAGPSPRTSFSGLQLVALDLLLSLVERMAARHEHALPDAGSSSLQSTLRARRERKSLLAAGAAAFNHKPKDGIAFLAEQNLLAHSGRERARSIAYFLKDSPLVDKRLLGDYISRAENVDVLAEFIDLFDFRECDVAEAMRALCEAFRLPGEAQQIARVTETFARKYFSTKPPGIRSEDAVYVLAYSIIMLNTDLHNPQVTRRMSTADYQRNLRGVNDGADFDQEYLASIYDGIRRREIVMPEEHAGQLGFDYSWKELLRRARAGNELCATHGVDLDADMFRH
;
A
#
# COMPACT_ATOMS: atom_id res chain seq x y z
N TYR A 1 -5.51 -3.90 -15.43
CA TYR A 1 -6.19 -3.76 -16.74
C TYR A 1 -7.67 -4.13 -16.64
N ASP A 2 -8.05 -5.21 -15.94
CA ASP A 2 -9.45 -5.66 -15.88
C ASP A 2 -10.40 -4.61 -15.26
N GLU A 3 -9.99 -3.93 -14.20
CA GLU A 3 -10.81 -2.89 -13.55
C GLU A 3 -10.97 -1.64 -14.44
N VAL A 4 -9.88 -1.23 -15.12
CA VAL A 4 -9.92 -0.10 -16.05
C VAL A 4 -10.81 -0.45 -17.25
N THR A 5 -10.66 -1.65 -17.80
CA THR A 5 -11.50 -2.13 -18.90
C THR A 5 -12.97 -2.22 -18.50
N GLN A 6 -13.26 -2.76 -17.29
CA GLN A 6 -14.62 -2.81 -16.76
C GLN A 6 -15.20 -1.42 -16.51
N PHE A 7 -14.40 -0.49 -15.97
CA PHE A 7 -14.83 0.90 -15.77
C PHE A 7 -15.16 1.56 -17.10
N LEU A 8 -14.27 1.45 -18.09
CA LEU A 8 -14.50 2.01 -19.44
C LEU A 8 -15.73 1.40 -20.10
N CYS A 9 -15.92 0.08 -20.03
CA CYS A 9 -17.12 -0.58 -20.52
C CYS A 9 -18.39 -0.08 -19.81
N ARG A 10 -18.37 0.04 -18.48
CA ARG A 10 -19.51 0.59 -17.74
C ARG A 10 -19.82 2.03 -18.14
N ALA A 11 -18.80 2.88 -18.35
CA ALA A 11 -18.96 4.25 -18.79
C ALA A 11 -19.56 4.35 -20.20
N ILE A 12 -19.16 3.44 -21.11
CA ILE A 12 -19.67 3.39 -22.49
C ILE A 12 -21.13 2.94 -22.54
N PHE A 13 -21.49 1.94 -21.72
CA PHE A 13 -22.82 1.34 -21.73
C PHE A 13 -23.77 1.92 -20.68
N ALA A 14 -23.34 2.96 -19.91
CA ALA A 14 -24.21 3.67 -18.99
C ALA A 14 -25.37 4.32 -19.75
N GLN A 15 -26.60 3.91 -19.44
CA GLN A 15 -27.78 4.54 -20.01
C GLN A 15 -27.94 5.96 -19.46
N PRO A 16 -28.16 6.97 -20.29
CA PRO A 16 -28.51 8.30 -19.79
C PRO A 16 -29.86 8.21 -19.06
N ALA A 17 -29.96 8.89 -17.92
CA ALA A 17 -31.21 9.01 -17.19
C ALA A 17 -32.31 9.48 -18.10
N ALA A 18 -33.46 8.80 -18.09
CA ALA A 18 -34.56 8.90 -19.01
C ALA A 18 -35.02 10.35 -19.25
N GLY A 19 -34.83 10.84 -20.47
CA GLY A 19 -35.48 11.99 -21.04
C GLY A 19 -35.90 11.69 -22.48
N PRO A 20 -37.00 12.22 -22.98
CA PRO A 20 -37.56 11.80 -24.25
C PRO A 20 -36.84 12.48 -25.42
N SER A 21 -35.87 11.81 -26.03
CA SER A 21 -35.47 12.09 -27.42
C SER A 21 -34.65 10.94 -28.01
N PRO A 22 -35.05 10.40 -29.19
CA PRO A 22 -34.33 9.34 -29.86
C PRO A 22 -33.23 9.93 -30.75
N ARG A 23 -32.12 10.35 -30.18
CA ARG A 23 -30.88 10.57 -30.91
C ARG A 23 -29.77 9.92 -30.13
N THR A 24 -29.22 8.84 -30.66
CA THR A 24 -28.03 8.12 -30.24
C THR A 24 -26.79 9.00 -30.37
N SER A 25 -26.71 10.07 -29.57
CA SER A 25 -25.46 10.80 -29.40
C SER A 25 -24.80 10.30 -28.11
N PHE A 26 -23.64 9.66 -28.26
CA PHE A 26 -22.80 9.34 -27.11
C PHE A 26 -22.50 10.63 -26.34
N SER A 27 -22.58 10.57 -25.01
CA SER A 27 -22.12 11.68 -24.17
C SER A 27 -20.61 11.87 -24.35
N GLY A 28 -20.07 13.06 -24.11
CA GLY A 28 -18.63 13.31 -24.19
C GLY A 28 -17.79 12.31 -23.37
N LEU A 29 -18.32 11.90 -22.20
CA LEU A 29 -17.69 10.89 -21.35
C LEU A 29 -17.64 9.50 -22.04
N GLN A 30 -18.70 9.12 -22.73
CA GLN A 30 -18.76 7.84 -23.46
C GLN A 30 -17.79 7.83 -24.65
N LEU A 31 -17.65 8.94 -25.34
CA LEU A 31 -16.68 9.08 -26.44
C LEU A 31 -15.26 8.98 -25.95
N VAL A 32 -14.90 9.66 -24.85
CA VAL A 32 -13.57 9.57 -24.24
C VAL A 32 -13.29 8.15 -23.74
N ALA A 33 -14.26 7.50 -23.11
CA ALA A 33 -14.11 6.13 -22.63
C ALA A 33 -13.92 5.14 -23.79
N LEU A 34 -14.63 5.35 -24.92
CA LEU A 34 -14.47 4.54 -26.13
C LEU A 34 -13.09 4.74 -26.76
N ASP A 35 -12.63 5.96 -26.87
CA ASP A 35 -11.32 6.31 -27.45
C ASP A 35 -10.16 5.70 -26.62
N LEU A 36 -10.24 5.80 -25.30
CA LEU A 36 -9.30 5.15 -24.38
C LEU A 36 -9.31 3.61 -24.53
N LEU A 37 -10.50 3.01 -24.68
CA LEU A 37 -10.60 1.56 -24.88
C LEU A 37 -10.00 1.14 -26.22
N LEU A 38 -10.26 1.88 -27.29
CA LEU A 38 -9.68 1.64 -28.62
C LEU A 38 -8.16 1.77 -28.58
N SER A 39 -7.62 2.83 -27.98
CA SER A 39 -6.18 3.03 -27.81
C SER A 39 -5.52 1.88 -27.01
N LEU A 40 -6.21 1.35 -26.00
CA LEU A 40 -5.75 0.20 -25.24
C LEU A 40 -5.68 -1.05 -26.11
N VAL A 41 -6.73 -1.32 -26.91
CA VAL A 41 -6.80 -2.47 -27.81
C VAL A 41 -5.73 -2.37 -28.91
N GLU A 42 -5.57 -1.21 -29.53
CA GLU A 42 -4.54 -0.97 -30.56
C GLU A 42 -3.13 -1.22 -30.02
N ARG A 43 -2.82 -0.72 -28.83
CA ARG A 43 -1.53 -0.98 -28.16
C ARG A 43 -1.32 -2.45 -27.81
N MET A 44 -2.38 -3.15 -27.40
CA MET A 44 -2.32 -4.60 -27.16
C MET A 44 -2.07 -5.35 -28.47
N ALA A 45 -2.72 -4.97 -29.58
CA ALA A 45 -2.52 -5.53 -30.90
C ALA A 45 -1.10 -5.28 -31.43
N ALA A 46 -0.60 -4.03 -31.35
CA ALA A 46 0.75 -3.70 -31.73
C ALA A 46 1.82 -4.47 -30.96
N ARG A 47 1.63 -4.65 -29.65
CA ARG A 47 2.52 -5.51 -28.85
C ARG A 47 2.46 -6.98 -29.25
N HIS A 48 1.31 -7.43 -29.71
CA HIS A 48 1.15 -8.82 -30.21
C HIS A 48 1.86 -9.03 -31.53
N GLU A 49 1.80 -8.06 -32.45
CA GLU A 49 2.51 -8.10 -33.74
C GLU A 49 4.03 -8.06 -33.59
N HIS A 50 4.56 -7.29 -32.63
CA HIS A 50 6.00 -7.25 -32.33
C HIS A 50 6.52 -8.43 -31.49
N ALA A 51 5.63 -9.25 -30.91
CA ALA A 51 5.99 -10.37 -30.04
C ALA A 51 6.05 -11.73 -30.75
N LEU A 52 5.84 -11.80 -32.06
CA LEU A 52 5.87 -13.05 -32.81
C LEU A 52 7.18 -13.27 -33.57
N PRO A 53 8.13 -14.03 -33.02
CA PRO A 53 8.86 -15.03 -33.78
C PRO A 53 8.12 -16.36 -33.72
N ASP A 54 8.06 -17.05 -34.79
CA ASP A 54 7.21 -18.17 -35.23
C ASP A 54 7.29 -19.51 -34.45
N ALA A 55 7.76 -19.57 -33.21
CA ALA A 55 7.97 -20.84 -32.53
C ALA A 55 7.39 -20.98 -31.11
N GLY A 56 6.62 -19.99 -30.61
CA GLY A 56 6.27 -19.96 -29.18
C GLY A 56 4.79 -19.72 -28.83
N SER A 57 3.85 -19.67 -29.77
CA SER A 57 2.47 -19.24 -29.48
C SER A 57 1.74 -20.10 -28.46
N SER A 58 1.96 -21.40 -28.43
CA SER A 58 1.36 -22.31 -27.45
C SER A 58 1.95 -22.10 -26.04
N SER A 59 3.25 -21.84 -25.94
CA SER A 59 3.93 -21.57 -24.67
C SER A 59 3.52 -20.23 -24.07
N LEU A 60 3.36 -19.21 -24.89
CA LEU A 60 2.93 -17.86 -24.44
C LEU A 60 1.47 -17.86 -23.98
N GLN A 61 0.59 -18.55 -24.70
CA GLN A 61 -0.81 -18.72 -24.33
C GLN A 61 -0.97 -19.52 -23.03
N SER A 62 -0.21 -20.59 -22.85
CA SER A 62 -0.21 -21.35 -21.60
C SER A 62 0.28 -20.52 -20.42
N THR A 63 1.32 -19.72 -20.61
CA THR A 63 1.85 -18.81 -19.58
C THR A 63 0.85 -17.71 -19.19
N LEU A 64 0.18 -17.10 -20.17
CA LEU A 64 -0.86 -16.11 -19.93
C LEU A 64 -2.07 -16.69 -19.21
N ARG A 65 -2.48 -17.90 -19.59
CA ARG A 65 -3.57 -18.63 -18.93
C ARG A 65 -3.22 -18.95 -17.48
N ALA A 66 -2.04 -19.48 -17.22
CA ALA A 66 -1.57 -19.77 -15.87
C ALA A 66 -1.48 -18.49 -15.00
N ARG A 67 -1.02 -17.36 -15.57
CA ARG A 67 -1.03 -16.07 -14.87
C ARG A 67 -2.43 -15.58 -14.54
N ARG A 68 -3.39 -15.74 -15.45
CA ARG A 68 -4.79 -15.35 -15.24
C ARG A 68 -5.44 -16.23 -14.18
N GLU A 69 -5.22 -17.53 -14.22
CA GLU A 69 -5.70 -18.48 -13.19
C GLU A 69 -5.12 -18.13 -11.83
N ARG A 70 -3.80 -17.91 -11.74
CA ARG A 70 -3.14 -17.48 -10.50
C ARG A 70 -3.73 -16.17 -9.95
N LYS A 71 -3.95 -15.16 -10.81
CA LYS A 71 -4.57 -13.89 -10.41
C LYS A 71 -5.99 -14.09 -9.89
N SER A 72 -6.78 -14.95 -10.54
CA SER A 72 -8.14 -15.31 -10.10
C SER A 72 -8.14 -16.00 -8.74
N LEU A 73 -7.22 -16.94 -8.49
CA LEU A 73 -7.07 -17.61 -7.20
C LEU A 73 -6.63 -16.65 -6.10
N LEU A 74 -5.70 -15.72 -6.39
CA LEU A 74 -5.30 -14.68 -5.43
C LEU A 74 -6.46 -13.76 -5.08
N ALA A 75 -7.31 -13.40 -6.06
CA ALA A 75 -8.51 -12.61 -5.82
C ALA A 75 -9.55 -13.36 -4.97
N ALA A 76 -9.76 -14.66 -5.23
CA ALA A 76 -10.62 -15.51 -4.42
C ALA A 76 -10.08 -15.65 -2.99
N GLY A 77 -8.77 -15.82 -2.84
CA GLY A 77 -8.09 -15.85 -1.54
C GLY A 77 -8.25 -14.55 -0.75
N ALA A 78 -8.17 -13.39 -1.44
CA ALA A 78 -8.41 -12.09 -0.81
C ALA A 78 -9.88 -11.94 -0.38
N ALA A 79 -10.83 -12.36 -1.17
CA ALA A 79 -12.26 -12.36 -0.81
C ALA A 79 -12.54 -13.26 0.41
N ALA A 80 -11.96 -14.46 0.44
CA ALA A 80 -12.05 -15.36 1.58
C ALA A 80 -11.38 -14.77 2.83
N PHE A 81 -10.22 -14.12 2.69
CA PHE A 81 -9.53 -13.41 3.76
C PHE A 81 -10.38 -12.28 4.34
N ASN A 82 -11.02 -11.49 3.49
CA ASN A 82 -11.89 -10.39 3.90
C ASN A 82 -13.16 -10.88 4.62
N HIS A 83 -13.60 -12.09 4.37
CA HIS A 83 -14.66 -12.72 5.16
C HIS A 83 -14.12 -13.26 6.48
N LYS A 84 -13.01 -14.03 6.45
CA LYS A 84 -12.33 -14.58 7.62
C LYS A 84 -10.86 -14.84 7.32
N PRO A 85 -9.91 -14.10 7.92
CA PRO A 85 -8.50 -14.16 7.60
C PRO A 85 -7.90 -15.58 7.57
N LYS A 86 -8.24 -16.42 8.55
CA LYS A 86 -7.74 -17.80 8.63
C LYS A 86 -8.18 -18.65 7.43
N ASP A 87 -9.42 -18.48 6.98
CA ASP A 87 -9.97 -19.23 5.86
C ASP A 87 -9.33 -18.83 4.52
N GLY A 88 -9.05 -17.52 4.34
CA GLY A 88 -8.32 -17.03 3.17
C GLY A 88 -6.90 -17.57 3.08
N ILE A 89 -6.18 -17.60 4.20
CA ILE A 89 -4.82 -18.17 4.25
C ILE A 89 -4.85 -19.69 4.03
N ALA A 90 -5.84 -20.41 4.58
CA ALA A 90 -6.02 -21.84 4.34
C ALA A 90 -6.29 -22.13 2.86
N PHE A 91 -7.22 -21.40 2.24
CA PHE A 91 -7.52 -21.51 0.82
C PHE A 91 -6.27 -21.32 -0.06
N LEU A 92 -5.49 -20.27 0.18
CA LEU A 92 -4.27 -20.00 -0.59
C LEU A 92 -3.21 -21.11 -0.40
N ALA A 93 -3.12 -21.67 0.80
CA ALA A 93 -2.23 -22.79 1.07
C ALA A 93 -2.66 -24.07 0.33
N GLU A 94 -3.95 -24.39 0.31
CA GLU A 94 -4.52 -25.52 -0.44
C GLU A 94 -4.29 -25.39 -1.95
N GLN A 95 -4.31 -24.16 -2.48
CA GLN A 95 -4.00 -23.87 -3.87
C GLN A 95 -2.49 -23.80 -4.17
N ASN A 96 -1.61 -24.16 -3.22
CA ASN A 96 -0.15 -24.08 -3.34
C ASN A 96 0.37 -22.67 -3.73
N LEU A 97 -0.35 -21.62 -3.35
CA LEU A 97 0.06 -20.24 -3.57
C LEU A 97 0.92 -19.67 -2.43
N LEU A 98 0.95 -20.35 -1.29
CA LEU A 98 1.78 -20.04 -0.14
C LEU A 98 2.80 -21.16 0.09
N ALA A 99 3.96 -20.81 0.64
CA ALA A 99 4.93 -21.79 1.07
C ALA A 99 4.38 -22.65 2.25
N HIS A 100 4.89 -23.87 2.38
CA HIS A 100 4.26 -24.86 3.27
C HIS A 100 4.53 -24.61 4.75
N SER A 101 5.72 -24.14 5.13
CA SER A 101 6.11 -24.05 6.54
C SER A 101 7.22 -23.04 6.79
N GLY A 102 7.45 -22.75 8.07
CA GLY A 102 8.55 -21.91 8.55
C GLY A 102 8.52 -20.46 8.10
N ARG A 103 9.69 -19.86 8.05
CA ARG A 103 9.88 -18.46 7.66
C ARG A 103 9.37 -18.16 6.23
N GLU A 104 9.56 -19.08 5.31
CA GLU A 104 9.10 -18.92 3.92
C GLU A 104 7.58 -18.82 3.84
N ARG A 105 6.85 -19.57 4.69
CA ARG A 105 5.40 -19.46 4.78
C ARG A 105 5.01 -18.06 5.29
N ALA A 106 5.60 -17.58 6.38
CA ALA A 106 5.35 -16.25 6.90
C ALA A 106 5.62 -15.17 5.83
N ARG A 107 6.74 -15.29 5.12
CA ARG A 107 7.12 -14.39 4.05
C ARG A 107 6.16 -14.42 2.86
N SER A 108 5.71 -15.58 2.43
CA SER A 108 4.74 -15.72 1.33
C SER A 108 3.39 -15.11 1.68
N ILE A 109 2.94 -15.25 2.95
CA ILE A 109 1.75 -14.59 3.47
C ILE A 109 1.94 -13.07 3.49
N ALA A 110 3.08 -12.58 3.97
CA ALA A 110 3.41 -11.17 4.01
C ALA A 110 3.39 -10.53 2.61
N TYR A 111 3.97 -11.19 1.60
CA TYR A 111 3.88 -10.75 0.20
C TYR A 111 2.44 -10.67 -0.29
N PHE A 112 1.65 -11.74 -0.07
CA PHE A 112 0.24 -11.74 -0.46
C PHE A 112 -0.53 -10.56 0.15
N LEU A 113 -0.35 -10.32 1.46
CA LEU A 113 -1.04 -9.26 2.19
C LEU A 113 -0.63 -7.85 1.74
N LYS A 114 0.65 -7.66 1.40
CA LYS A 114 1.18 -6.37 0.95
C LYS A 114 0.81 -6.05 -0.49
N ASP A 115 0.96 -7.03 -1.39
CA ASP A 115 0.82 -6.82 -2.83
C ASP A 115 -0.63 -6.92 -3.32
N SER A 116 -1.53 -7.56 -2.56
CA SER A 116 -2.93 -7.66 -2.94
C SER A 116 -3.70 -6.36 -2.67
N PRO A 117 -4.19 -5.67 -3.71
CA PRO A 117 -5.01 -4.47 -3.53
C PRO A 117 -6.42 -4.80 -3.02
N LEU A 118 -6.84 -6.06 -3.07
CA LEU A 118 -8.18 -6.52 -2.70
C LEU A 118 -8.30 -6.90 -1.21
N VAL A 119 -7.18 -6.97 -0.49
CA VAL A 119 -7.17 -7.27 0.94
C VAL A 119 -7.64 -6.05 1.73
N ASP A 120 -8.64 -6.26 2.59
CA ASP A 120 -9.13 -5.26 3.54
C ASP A 120 -8.02 -4.86 4.52
N LYS A 121 -7.71 -3.57 4.56
CA LYS A 121 -6.56 -3.04 5.33
C LYS A 121 -6.78 -3.06 6.84
N ARG A 122 -8.03 -3.07 7.31
CA ARG A 122 -8.37 -3.24 8.72
C ARG A 122 -8.15 -4.69 9.15
N LEU A 123 -8.74 -5.63 8.40
CA LEU A 123 -8.57 -7.06 8.70
C LEU A 123 -7.12 -7.50 8.58
N LEU A 124 -6.35 -6.89 7.66
CA LEU A 124 -4.90 -7.08 7.56
C LEU A 124 -4.21 -6.66 8.86
N GLY A 125 -4.47 -5.44 9.34
CA GLY A 125 -3.89 -4.92 10.58
C GLY A 125 -4.23 -5.79 11.79
N ASP A 126 -5.49 -6.16 11.94
CA ASP A 126 -5.94 -7.06 13.00
C ASP A 126 -5.28 -8.45 12.90
N TYR A 127 -5.07 -8.97 11.69
CA TYR A 127 -4.47 -10.28 11.49
C TYR A 127 -2.98 -10.29 11.84
N ILE A 128 -2.19 -9.38 11.25
CA ILE A 128 -0.72 -9.39 11.43
C ILE A 128 -0.29 -8.99 12.85
N SER A 129 -1.10 -8.19 13.55
CA SER A 129 -0.77 -7.72 14.90
C SER A 129 -1.07 -8.72 16.02
N ARG A 130 -1.71 -9.86 15.72
CA ARG A 130 -1.95 -10.92 16.70
C ARG A 130 -0.66 -11.61 17.13
N ALA A 131 -0.61 -12.06 18.39
CA ALA A 131 0.56 -12.75 18.94
C ALA A 131 0.93 -14.02 18.15
N GLU A 132 -0.07 -14.73 17.62
CA GLU A 132 0.12 -15.94 16.82
C GLU A 132 0.73 -15.70 15.43
N ASN A 133 0.73 -14.44 14.96
CA ASN A 133 1.19 -14.06 13.61
C ASN A 133 2.44 -13.15 13.64
N VAL A 134 3.18 -13.15 14.75
CA VAL A 134 4.37 -12.30 14.92
C VAL A 134 5.42 -12.53 13.83
N ASP A 135 5.56 -13.76 13.35
CA ASP A 135 6.48 -14.09 12.25
C ASP A 135 6.03 -13.44 10.93
N VAL A 136 4.71 -13.44 10.67
CA VAL A 136 4.13 -12.78 9.50
C VAL A 136 4.31 -11.26 9.60
N LEU A 137 4.11 -10.68 10.78
CA LEU A 137 4.33 -9.26 11.03
C LEU A 137 5.80 -8.87 10.77
N ALA A 138 6.76 -9.67 11.25
CA ALA A 138 8.17 -9.43 11.02
C ALA A 138 8.51 -9.43 9.53
N GLU A 139 8.08 -10.47 8.79
CA GLU A 139 8.30 -10.56 7.35
C GLU A 139 7.54 -9.44 6.59
N PHE A 140 6.35 -9.02 7.04
CA PHE A 140 5.60 -7.94 6.43
C PHE A 140 6.34 -6.59 6.56
N ILE A 141 6.87 -6.29 7.75
CA ILE A 141 7.66 -5.08 7.99
C ILE A 141 9.01 -5.16 7.25
N ASP A 142 9.59 -6.36 7.11
CA ASP A 142 10.82 -6.57 6.33
C ASP A 142 10.67 -6.24 4.83
N LEU A 143 9.43 -6.22 4.30
CA LEU A 143 9.17 -5.80 2.93
C LEU A 143 9.26 -4.28 2.69
N PHE A 144 9.49 -3.49 3.74
CA PHE A 144 9.68 -2.04 3.60
C PHE A 144 11.18 -1.70 3.60
N ASP A 145 11.54 -0.75 2.76
CA ASP A 145 12.87 -0.15 2.77
C ASP A 145 12.84 1.19 3.51
N PHE A 146 13.49 1.24 4.67
CA PHE A 146 13.54 2.44 5.51
C PHE A 146 14.91 3.14 5.49
N ARG A 147 15.84 2.73 4.63
CA ARG A 147 17.25 3.18 4.68
C ARG A 147 17.45 4.68 4.46
N GLU A 148 16.58 5.33 3.70
CA GLU A 148 16.69 6.74 3.36
C GLU A 148 15.53 7.57 3.95
N CYS A 149 14.77 6.98 4.88
CA CYS A 149 13.63 7.62 5.51
C CYS A 149 13.99 8.09 6.92
N ASP A 150 13.53 9.28 7.30
CA ASP A 150 13.46 9.58 8.73
C ASP A 150 12.37 8.72 9.41
N VAL A 151 12.37 8.71 10.74
CA VAL A 151 11.45 7.85 11.50
C VAL A 151 9.98 8.21 11.26
N ALA A 152 9.66 9.48 11.02
CA ALA A 152 8.29 9.93 10.78
C ALA A 152 7.78 9.47 9.40
N GLU A 153 8.61 9.59 8.36
CA GLU A 153 8.27 9.09 7.02
C GLU A 153 8.23 7.55 6.97
N ALA A 154 9.13 6.86 7.69
CA ALA A 154 9.09 5.41 7.83
C ALA A 154 7.80 4.93 8.53
N MET A 155 7.40 5.60 9.63
CA MET A 155 6.13 5.33 10.32
C MET A 155 4.93 5.65 9.43
N ARG A 156 4.97 6.72 8.67
CA ARG A 156 3.96 7.07 7.69
C ARG A 156 3.77 5.96 6.66
N ALA A 157 4.86 5.51 6.04
CA ALA A 157 4.84 4.43 5.05
C ALA A 157 4.23 3.14 5.61
N LEU A 158 4.53 2.83 6.88
CA LEU A 158 3.95 1.67 7.56
C LEU A 158 2.45 1.84 7.84
N CYS A 159 2.05 2.97 8.44
CA CYS A 159 0.65 3.23 8.84
C CYS A 159 -0.27 3.45 7.63
N GLU A 160 0.25 3.90 6.49
CA GLU A 160 -0.51 4.02 5.24
C GLU A 160 -0.70 2.67 4.54
N ALA A 161 0.05 1.62 4.90
CA ALA A 161 -0.07 0.30 4.30
C ALA A 161 -1.22 -0.54 4.87
N PHE A 162 -1.58 -0.32 6.13
CA PHE A 162 -2.68 -1.01 6.81
C PHE A 162 -3.19 -0.17 8.00
N ARG A 163 -4.42 -0.47 8.44
CA ARG A 163 -4.95 0.18 9.63
C ARG A 163 -4.36 -0.42 10.89
N LEU A 164 -3.77 0.42 11.74
CA LEU A 164 -3.35 0.00 13.07
C LEU A 164 -4.57 -0.42 13.90
N PRO A 165 -4.49 -1.56 14.61
CA PRO A 165 -5.57 -2.00 15.51
C PRO A 165 -5.75 -1.03 16.68
N GLY A 166 -6.95 -1.08 17.30
CA GLY A 166 -7.25 -0.21 18.45
C GLY A 166 -6.70 -0.68 19.79
N GLU A 167 -6.18 -1.91 19.88
CA GLU A 167 -5.68 -2.49 21.12
C GLU A 167 -4.22 -2.11 21.39
N ALA A 168 -3.92 -1.57 22.59
CA ALA A 168 -2.60 -1.11 22.96
C ALA A 168 -1.52 -2.20 22.82
N GLN A 169 -1.82 -3.45 23.17
CA GLN A 169 -0.85 -4.55 23.04
C GLN A 169 -0.52 -4.88 21.58
N GLN A 170 -1.49 -4.72 20.67
CA GLN A 170 -1.28 -4.94 19.24
C GLN A 170 -0.47 -3.80 18.64
N ILE A 171 -0.77 -2.56 19.01
CA ILE A 171 0.02 -1.38 18.61
C ILE A 171 1.46 -1.53 19.10
N ALA A 172 1.65 -1.91 20.36
CA ALA A 172 2.98 -2.11 20.94
C ALA A 172 3.79 -3.16 20.15
N ARG A 173 3.17 -4.29 19.77
CA ARG A 173 3.83 -5.34 18.99
C ARG A 173 4.24 -4.87 17.59
N VAL A 174 3.37 -4.12 16.92
CA VAL A 174 3.70 -3.53 15.61
C VAL A 174 4.85 -2.54 15.75
N THR A 175 4.80 -1.66 16.75
CA THR A 175 5.82 -0.63 16.99
C THR A 175 7.16 -1.24 17.38
N GLU A 176 7.17 -2.29 18.21
CA GLU A 176 8.37 -3.04 18.60
C GLU A 176 9.02 -3.70 17.37
N THR A 177 8.22 -4.37 16.54
CA THR A 177 8.74 -5.01 15.33
C THR A 177 9.27 -3.98 14.34
N PHE A 178 8.59 -2.84 14.20
CA PHE A 178 9.06 -1.71 13.41
C PHE A 178 10.40 -1.16 13.97
N ALA A 179 10.50 -0.95 15.29
CA ALA A 179 11.69 -0.41 15.92
C ALA A 179 12.91 -1.27 15.65
N ARG A 180 12.79 -2.58 15.77
CA ARG A 180 13.85 -3.54 15.44
C ARG A 180 14.32 -3.39 14.00
N LYS A 181 13.38 -3.34 13.04
CA LYS A 181 13.69 -3.20 11.63
C LYS A 181 14.31 -1.85 11.31
N TYR A 182 13.73 -0.77 11.81
CA TYR A 182 14.22 0.58 11.55
C TYR A 182 15.62 0.79 12.17
N PHE A 183 15.84 0.34 13.41
CA PHE A 183 17.14 0.44 14.06
C PHE A 183 18.24 -0.34 13.33
N SER A 184 17.89 -1.44 12.66
CA SER A 184 18.84 -2.21 11.84
C SER A 184 19.40 -1.41 10.64
N THR A 185 18.75 -0.32 10.23
CA THR A 185 19.24 0.60 9.20
C THR A 185 20.33 1.55 9.72
N LYS A 186 20.62 1.53 11.04
CA LYS A 186 21.58 2.39 11.74
C LYS A 186 21.26 3.88 11.55
N PRO A 187 20.07 4.34 11.97
CA PRO A 187 19.67 5.73 11.80
C PRO A 187 20.61 6.65 12.59
N PRO A 188 21.05 7.78 12.02
CA PRO A 188 21.95 8.70 12.70
C PRO A 188 21.25 9.34 13.91
N GLY A 189 21.99 9.51 15.01
CA GLY A 189 21.50 10.20 16.20
C GLY A 189 20.58 9.37 17.12
N ILE A 190 20.22 8.14 16.76
CA ILE A 190 19.40 7.23 17.58
C ILE A 190 20.31 6.11 18.14
N ARG A 191 20.28 5.92 19.47
CA ARG A 191 21.26 5.08 20.17
C ARG A 191 20.80 3.67 20.48
N SER A 192 19.48 3.43 20.53
CA SER A 192 18.93 2.12 20.88
C SER A 192 17.64 1.80 20.13
N GLU A 193 17.29 0.52 20.08
CA GLU A 193 16.01 0.04 19.56
C GLU A 193 14.85 0.58 20.40
N ASP A 194 15.02 0.62 21.73
CA ASP A 194 14.02 1.18 22.64
C ASP A 194 13.76 2.66 22.39
N ALA A 195 14.79 3.43 22.02
CA ALA A 195 14.65 4.81 21.63
C ALA A 195 13.79 4.96 20.35
N VAL A 196 13.99 4.08 19.38
CA VAL A 196 13.13 4.03 18.18
C VAL A 196 11.69 3.66 18.56
N TYR A 197 11.50 2.66 19.42
CA TYR A 197 10.18 2.23 19.87
C TYR A 197 9.40 3.39 20.50
N VAL A 198 10.00 4.08 21.47
CA VAL A 198 9.34 5.21 22.14
C VAL A 198 9.08 6.37 21.18
N LEU A 199 10.02 6.65 20.28
CA LEU A 199 9.89 7.71 19.29
C LEU A 199 8.76 7.37 18.29
N ALA A 200 8.69 6.16 17.77
CA ALA A 200 7.64 5.70 16.87
C ALA A 200 6.25 5.74 17.53
N TYR A 201 6.16 5.29 18.77
CA TYR A 201 4.91 5.38 19.54
C TYR A 201 4.49 6.83 19.78
N SER A 202 5.46 7.71 20.10
CA SER A 202 5.21 9.15 20.27
C SER A 202 4.69 9.82 19.01
N ILE A 203 5.14 9.38 17.83
CA ILE A 203 4.66 9.88 16.52
C ILE A 203 3.18 9.52 16.30
N ILE A 204 2.77 8.29 16.63
CA ILE A 204 1.36 7.88 16.55
C ILE A 204 0.50 8.75 17.48
N MET A 205 0.96 8.96 18.72
CA MET A 205 0.25 9.80 19.68
C MET A 205 0.20 11.26 19.24
N LEU A 206 1.31 11.80 18.73
CA LEU A 206 1.39 13.17 18.22
C LEU A 206 0.45 13.37 17.03
N ASN A 207 0.38 12.41 16.12
CA ASN A 207 -0.55 12.46 14.99
C ASN A 207 -1.99 12.56 15.47
N THR A 208 -2.38 11.71 16.43
CA THR A 208 -3.71 11.76 17.03
C THR A 208 -3.96 13.08 17.76
N ASP A 209 -2.99 13.58 18.54
CA ASP A 209 -3.11 14.85 19.26
C ASP A 209 -3.31 16.05 18.32
N LEU A 210 -2.54 16.12 17.25
CA LEU A 210 -2.56 17.24 16.32
C LEU A 210 -3.75 17.25 15.36
N HIS A 211 -4.30 16.09 15.00
CA HIS A 211 -5.29 15.96 13.92
C HIS A 211 -6.67 15.52 14.40
N ASN A 212 -6.81 14.92 15.60
CA ASN A 212 -8.13 14.55 16.12
C ASN A 212 -8.93 15.83 16.49
N PRO A 213 -10.10 16.07 15.87
CA PRO A 213 -10.92 17.25 16.18
C PRO A 213 -11.47 17.28 17.61
N GLN A 214 -11.46 16.16 18.33
CA GLN A 214 -11.92 16.09 19.72
C GLN A 214 -10.86 16.62 20.71
N VAL A 215 -9.61 16.77 20.28
CA VAL A 215 -8.54 17.31 21.14
C VAL A 215 -8.60 18.83 21.12
N THR A 216 -9.01 19.40 22.26
CA THR A 216 -9.17 20.85 22.44
C THR A 216 -7.86 21.56 22.76
N ARG A 217 -6.94 20.91 23.48
CA ARG A 217 -5.62 21.45 23.82
C ARG A 217 -4.54 20.57 23.21
N ARG A 218 -3.99 21.04 22.11
CA ARG A 218 -2.95 20.34 21.37
C ARG A 218 -1.58 20.51 22.01
N MET A 219 -0.76 19.48 21.92
CA MET A 219 0.62 19.49 22.38
C MET A 219 1.43 20.52 21.58
N SER A 220 2.25 21.32 22.27
CA SER A 220 3.22 22.18 21.62
C SER A 220 4.51 21.42 21.29
N THR A 221 5.35 21.99 20.40
CA THR A 221 6.69 21.45 20.10
C THR A 221 7.53 21.30 21.36
N ALA A 222 7.47 22.28 22.27
CA ALA A 222 8.20 22.22 23.56
C ALA A 222 7.69 21.11 24.48
N ASP A 223 6.38 20.82 24.47
CA ASP A 223 5.82 19.71 25.23
C ASP A 223 6.27 18.37 24.65
N TYR A 224 6.28 18.24 23.31
CA TYR A 224 6.74 17.05 22.61
C TYR A 224 8.22 16.75 22.93
N GLN A 225 9.08 17.75 22.80
CA GLN A 225 10.50 17.65 23.15
C GLN A 225 10.72 17.27 24.62
N ARG A 226 9.94 17.87 25.54
CA ARG A 226 10.03 17.58 26.97
C ARG A 226 9.62 16.14 27.31
N ASN A 227 8.61 15.61 26.63
CA ASN A 227 8.12 14.25 26.85
C ASN A 227 9.14 13.18 26.39
N LEU A 228 10.08 13.54 25.52
CA LEU A 228 11.10 12.65 24.99
C LEU A 228 12.49 12.84 25.63
N ARG A 229 12.58 13.57 26.75
CA ARG A 229 13.85 13.73 27.48
C ARG A 229 14.35 12.41 28.03
N GLY A 230 15.65 12.16 27.87
CA GLY A 230 16.32 10.97 28.36
C GLY A 230 15.93 9.65 27.65
N VAL A 231 15.10 9.71 26.61
CA VAL A 231 14.60 8.52 25.92
C VAL A 231 15.69 7.87 25.05
N ASN A 232 16.66 8.64 24.57
CA ASN A 232 17.70 8.15 23.66
C ASN A 232 18.87 7.50 24.45
N ASP A 233 18.58 6.39 25.10
CA ASP A 233 19.51 5.66 25.94
C ASP A 233 20.10 6.56 27.06
N GLY A 234 19.20 7.19 27.82
CA GLY A 234 19.54 8.13 28.90
C GLY A 234 19.98 9.52 28.42
N ALA A 235 20.15 9.74 27.16
CA ALA A 235 20.42 11.05 26.56
C ALA A 235 19.16 11.65 25.91
N ASP A 236 19.26 12.90 25.54
CA ASP A 236 18.23 13.56 24.74
C ASP A 236 18.45 13.32 23.24
N PHE A 237 17.35 13.32 22.46
CA PHE A 237 17.45 13.48 21.01
C PHE A 237 17.84 14.91 20.67
N ASP A 238 18.39 15.11 19.49
CA ASP A 238 18.58 16.43 18.92
C ASP A 238 17.26 17.20 18.88
N GLN A 239 17.26 18.44 19.36
CA GLN A 239 16.04 19.25 19.50
C GLN A 239 15.50 19.71 18.15
N GLU A 240 16.38 19.97 17.19
CA GLU A 240 15.99 20.34 15.82
C GLU A 240 15.37 19.13 15.11
N TYR A 241 15.94 17.93 15.36
CA TYR A 241 15.37 16.67 14.84
C TYR A 241 13.94 16.44 15.36
N LEU A 242 13.70 16.59 16.67
CA LEU A 242 12.35 16.45 17.24
C LEU A 242 11.38 17.55 16.72
N ALA A 243 11.88 18.76 16.52
CA ALA A 243 11.10 19.84 15.95
C ALA A 243 10.72 19.54 14.49
N SER A 244 11.62 18.96 13.71
CA SER A 244 11.35 18.56 12.32
C SER A 244 10.28 17.47 12.23
N ILE A 245 10.31 16.47 13.14
CA ILE A 245 9.26 15.46 13.24
C ILE A 245 7.91 16.09 13.57
N TYR A 246 7.87 16.95 14.60
CA TYR A 246 6.65 17.63 15.01
C TYR A 246 6.04 18.45 13.86
N ASP A 247 6.85 19.25 13.17
CA ASP A 247 6.41 20.05 12.05
C ASP A 247 6.01 19.22 10.83
N GLY A 248 6.67 18.10 10.60
CA GLY A 248 6.33 17.14 9.57
C GLY A 248 4.94 16.53 9.78
N ILE A 249 4.65 16.08 10.99
CA ILE A 249 3.34 15.53 11.36
C ILE A 249 2.27 16.63 11.34
N ARG A 250 2.57 17.82 11.88
CA ARG A 250 1.62 18.95 11.87
C ARG A 250 1.20 19.37 10.46
N ARG A 251 2.15 19.38 9.51
CA ARG A 251 1.89 19.77 8.11
C ARG A 251 1.19 18.68 7.31
N ARG A 252 1.47 17.42 7.63
CA ARG A 252 0.94 16.28 6.88
C ARG A 252 0.54 15.17 7.86
N GLU A 253 -0.76 15.01 8.04
CA GLU A 253 -1.35 13.94 8.81
C GLU A 253 -0.90 12.55 8.31
N ILE A 254 -0.72 11.60 9.22
CA ILE A 254 -0.63 10.18 8.89
C ILE A 254 -2.06 9.65 8.81
N VAL A 255 -2.55 9.43 7.59
CA VAL A 255 -3.92 8.98 7.35
C VAL A 255 -3.94 7.49 7.10
N MET A 256 -4.65 6.76 7.95
CA MET A 256 -4.79 5.30 7.81
C MET A 256 -5.81 4.93 6.73
N PRO A 257 -5.69 3.75 6.07
CA PRO A 257 -6.49 3.39 4.89
C PRO A 257 -8.01 3.54 5.04
N GLU A 258 -8.58 3.25 6.21
CA GLU A 258 -10.03 3.39 6.44
C GLU A 258 -10.50 4.83 6.65
N GLU A 259 -9.59 5.73 6.94
CA GLU A 259 -9.87 7.14 7.09
C GLU A 259 -9.88 7.85 5.72
N HIS A 260 -9.50 7.13 4.65
CA HIS A 260 -9.50 7.60 3.27
C HIS A 260 -10.90 7.52 2.65
N ALA A 261 -11.86 8.23 3.23
CA ALA A 261 -13.21 8.36 2.67
C ALA A 261 -13.36 9.68 1.88
N GLY A 262 -14.24 9.68 0.86
CA GLY A 262 -14.53 10.87 0.07
C GLY A 262 -13.33 11.39 -0.72
N GLN A 263 -13.11 12.72 -0.71
CA GLN A 263 -12.03 13.38 -1.46
C GLN A 263 -10.64 12.95 -0.99
N LEU A 264 -10.43 12.77 0.31
CA LEU A 264 -9.16 12.30 0.88
C LEU A 264 -8.81 10.90 0.37
N GLY A 265 -9.79 10.01 0.28
CA GLY A 265 -9.61 8.68 -0.28
C GLY A 265 -9.21 8.71 -1.75
N PHE A 266 -9.81 9.60 -2.53
CA PHE A 266 -9.46 9.78 -3.93
C PHE A 266 -8.02 10.29 -4.08
N ASP A 267 -7.63 11.32 -3.36
CA ASP A 267 -6.28 11.92 -3.42
C ASP A 267 -5.21 10.91 -2.99
N TYR A 268 -5.48 10.11 -1.97
CA TYR A 268 -4.59 9.03 -1.54
C TYR A 268 -4.45 7.97 -2.63
N SER A 269 -5.56 7.46 -3.15
CA SER A 269 -5.57 6.43 -4.19
C SER A 269 -4.84 6.90 -5.45
N TRP A 270 -4.99 8.18 -5.81
CA TRP A 270 -4.30 8.79 -6.93
C TRP A 270 -2.80 8.90 -6.70
N LYS A 271 -2.36 9.35 -5.52
CA LYS A 271 -0.94 9.41 -5.14
C LYS A 271 -0.29 8.02 -5.13
N GLU A 272 -0.99 7.03 -4.61
CA GLU A 272 -0.51 5.65 -4.58
C GLU A 272 -0.40 5.06 -5.99
N LEU A 273 -1.34 5.36 -6.87
CA LEU A 273 -1.30 4.95 -8.26
C LEU A 273 -0.10 5.58 -8.99
N LEU A 274 0.15 6.87 -8.77
CA LEU A 274 1.33 7.56 -9.31
C LEU A 274 2.65 7.00 -8.75
N ARG A 275 2.70 6.67 -7.46
CA ARG A 275 3.87 6.05 -6.83
C ARG A 275 4.17 4.69 -7.46
N ARG A 276 3.16 3.86 -7.64
CA ARG A 276 3.28 2.54 -8.29
C ARG A 276 3.69 2.65 -9.76
N ALA A 277 3.16 3.62 -10.48
CA ALA A 277 3.54 3.88 -11.86
C ALA A 277 5.03 4.29 -11.97
N ARG A 278 5.53 5.14 -11.05
CA ARG A 278 6.96 5.51 -10.99
C ARG A 278 7.84 4.30 -10.66
N ALA A 279 7.50 3.52 -9.65
CA ALA A 279 8.23 2.30 -9.29
C ALA A 279 8.20 1.26 -10.44
N GLY A 280 7.09 1.15 -11.17
CA GLY A 280 6.99 0.33 -12.37
C GLY A 280 7.90 0.80 -13.51
N ASN A 281 8.02 2.10 -13.70
CA ASN A 281 8.92 2.69 -14.70
C ASN A 281 10.40 2.48 -14.33
N GLU A 282 10.78 2.59 -13.04
CA GLU A 282 12.14 2.28 -12.59
C GLU A 282 12.50 0.80 -12.79
N LEU A 283 11.56 -0.11 -12.51
CA LEU A 283 11.71 -1.54 -12.77
C LEU A 283 11.82 -1.85 -14.27
N CYS A 284 11.09 -1.13 -15.13
CA CYS A 284 11.16 -1.27 -16.57
C CYS A 284 12.47 -0.71 -17.13
N ALA A 285 12.96 0.40 -16.60
CA ALA A 285 14.25 0.99 -16.99
C ALA A 285 15.43 0.08 -16.64
N THR A 286 15.41 -0.57 -15.46
CA THR A 286 16.44 -1.55 -15.06
C THR A 286 16.41 -2.84 -15.89
N HIS A 287 15.29 -3.18 -16.53
CA HIS A 287 15.16 -4.38 -17.37
C HIS A 287 15.17 -4.08 -18.89
N GLY A 288 15.54 -2.85 -19.31
CA GLY A 288 15.66 -2.47 -20.72
C GLY A 288 14.31 -2.38 -21.46
N VAL A 289 13.21 -2.22 -20.75
CA VAL A 289 11.89 -1.96 -21.33
C VAL A 289 11.60 -0.47 -21.19
N ASP A 290 11.92 0.30 -22.22
CA ASP A 290 11.57 1.71 -22.35
C ASP A 290 10.04 1.83 -22.42
N LEU A 291 9.40 2.20 -21.31
CA LEU A 291 8.05 2.72 -21.32
C LEU A 291 8.16 4.23 -21.49
N ASP A 292 8.00 4.67 -22.74
CA ASP A 292 8.06 6.06 -23.15
C ASP A 292 7.32 6.99 -22.17
N ALA A 293 8.07 7.94 -21.59
CA ALA A 293 7.53 8.94 -20.67
C ALA A 293 6.48 9.88 -21.33
N ASP A 294 6.34 9.82 -22.65
CA ASP A 294 5.36 10.58 -23.43
C ASP A 294 3.92 10.04 -23.33
N MET A 295 3.73 8.88 -22.69
CA MET A 295 2.43 8.25 -22.53
C MET A 295 1.47 9.01 -21.59
N PHE A 296 1.96 10.02 -20.85
CA PHE A 296 1.18 10.81 -19.88
C PHE A 296 1.18 12.32 -20.15
N ARG A 297 1.65 12.77 -21.33
CA ARG A 297 1.74 14.19 -21.68
C ARG A 297 0.68 14.70 -22.64
N HIS A 298 -0.35 13.90 -22.95
CA HIS A 298 -1.52 14.36 -23.74
C HIS A 298 -2.82 14.04 -23.04
#